data_96be05866c2efee7aac61a6e18087432
#
_entry.id   96be05866c2efee7aac61a6e18087432
#
_cell.length_a   1.000
_cell.length_b   1.000
_cell.length_c   1.000
_cell.angle_alpha   90.00
_cell.angle_beta   90.00
_cell.angle_gamma   90.00
#
_symmetry.space_group_name_H-M   'P 1'
#
loop_
_entity.id
_entity.type
_entity.pdbx_description
1 polymer ?
#
loop_
_entity_poly.entity_id
_entity_poly.type
_entity_poly.pdbx_seq_one_letter_code
_entity_poly.pdbx_strand_id
1 'polypeptide(L)'
;MKKILLILILSFLTCSNIQAKKLFVEMEFHKNSIKLDDGSNKKRQPIKGENGKDLKFTSLIGALNYMSLQGWELIDTKSVTQGGTYGGYGSTDTKVYYIFSKDVTDEELESIVKNSYKE
;
A
#
# COMPACT_ATOMS: atom_id res chain seq x y z
N MET A 1 -21.13 -34.56 21.19
CA MET A 1 -21.38 -33.78 19.99
C MET A 1 -21.80 -32.33 20.31
N LYS A 2 -22.68 -32.12 21.29
CA LYS A 2 -23.10 -30.74 21.66
C LYS A 2 -21.97 -29.92 22.25
N LYS A 3 -20.98 -30.51 22.91
CA LYS A 3 -19.82 -29.81 23.49
C LYS A 3 -18.85 -29.30 22.43
N ILE A 4 -18.70 -30.00 21.30
CA ILE A 4 -17.83 -29.61 20.21
C ILE A 4 -18.42 -28.40 19.45
N LEU A 5 -19.74 -28.38 19.29
CA LEU A 5 -20.45 -27.26 18.66
C LEU A 5 -20.31 -25.98 19.49
N LEU A 6 -20.35 -26.09 20.81
CA LEU A 6 -20.23 -24.94 21.70
C LEU A 6 -18.82 -24.32 21.63
N ILE A 7 -17.79 -25.18 21.54
CA ILE A 7 -16.39 -24.72 21.40
C ILE A 7 -16.17 -24.00 20.07
N LEU A 8 -16.77 -24.49 18.98
CA LEU A 8 -16.70 -23.84 17.67
C LEU A 8 -17.37 -22.47 17.67
N ILE A 9 -18.50 -22.33 18.36
CA ILE A 9 -19.22 -21.07 18.48
C ILE A 9 -18.41 -20.06 19.30
N LEU A 10 -17.75 -20.53 20.38
CA LEU A 10 -16.89 -19.69 21.22
C LEU A 10 -15.67 -19.19 20.46
N SER A 11 -15.05 -20.02 19.62
CA SER A 11 -13.90 -19.62 18.83
C SER A 11 -14.27 -18.60 17.75
N PHE A 12 -15.48 -18.68 17.23
CA PHE A 12 -16.00 -17.68 16.27
C PHE A 12 -16.25 -16.34 16.95
N LEU A 13 -16.74 -16.34 18.19
CA LEU A 13 -17.00 -15.11 18.95
C LEU A 13 -15.70 -14.41 19.36
N THR A 14 -14.63 -15.14 19.64
CA THR A 14 -13.34 -14.53 19.96
C THR A 14 -12.67 -13.90 18.74
N CYS A 15 -12.89 -14.43 17.54
CA CYS A 15 -12.38 -13.85 16.31
C CYS A 15 -13.07 -12.51 15.94
N SER A 16 -14.34 -12.34 16.34
CA SER A 16 -15.10 -11.11 16.02
C SER A 16 -14.71 -9.90 16.86
N ASN A 17 -13.93 -10.09 17.93
CA ASN A 17 -13.48 -9.02 18.81
C ASN A 17 -12.09 -8.48 18.46
N ILE A 18 -11.44 -9.02 17.42
CA ILE A 18 -10.15 -8.53 16.96
C ILE A 18 -10.38 -7.27 16.12
N GLN A 19 -9.98 -6.13 16.64
CA GLN A 19 -10.05 -4.88 15.89
C GLN A 19 -8.93 -4.85 14.86
N ALA A 20 -9.33 -4.73 13.60
CA ALA A 20 -8.36 -4.55 12.52
C ALA A 20 -7.75 -3.14 12.60
N LYS A 21 -6.46 -3.05 12.39
CA LYS A 21 -5.75 -1.79 12.21
C LYS A 21 -5.57 -1.52 10.73
N LYS A 22 -5.33 -0.27 10.39
CA LYS A 22 -5.09 0.13 9.01
C LYS A 22 -3.61 0.33 8.77
N LEU A 23 -3.11 -0.30 7.73
CA LEU A 23 -1.78 -0.03 7.18
C LEU A 23 -1.95 0.83 5.94
N PHE A 24 -1.17 1.89 5.84
CA PHE A 24 -1.21 2.80 4.69
C PHE A 24 0.03 2.61 3.84
N VAL A 25 -0.17 2.72 2.53
CA VAL A 25 0.92 2.68 1.56
C VAL A 25 0.68 3.74 0.50
N GLU A 26 1.75 4.38 0.06
CA GLU A 26 1.72 5.35 -1.04
C GLU A 26 2.30 4.70 -2.29
N MET A 27 1.58 4.80 -3.40
CA MET A 27 1.97 4.21 -4.68
C MET A 27 2.32 5.31 -5.67
N GLU A 28 3.47 5.19 -6.31
CA GLU A 28 3.85 6.02 -7.46
C GLU A 28 3.75 5.15 -8.72
N PHE A 29 3.00 5.63 -9.71
CA PHE A 29 2.91 4.97 -11.02
C PHE A 29 3.74 5.78 -12.04
N HIS A 30 4.73 5.10 -12.64
CA HIS A 30 5.61 5.73 -13.60
C HIS A 30 6.12 4.71 -14.62
N LYS A 31 6.01 5.04 -15.90
CA LYS A 31 6.44 4.19 -17.01
C LYS A 31 5.92 2.75 -16.90
N ASN A 32 4.63 2.63 -16.61
CA ASN A 32 3.91 1.36 -16.51
C ASN A 32 4.36 0.46 -15.34
N SER A 33 5.15 0.98 -14.42
CA SER A 33 5.54 0.25 -13.20
C SER A 33 5.12 1.03 -11.96
N ILE A 34 5.07 0.34 -10.83
CA ILE A 34 4.71 0.95 -9.56
C ILE A 34 5.82 0.81 -8.55
N LYS A 35 5.93 1.81 -7.70
CA LYS A 35 6.81 1.80 -6.53
C LYS A 35 5.97 2.12 -5.30
N LEU A 36 6.23 1.42 -4.22
CA LEU A 36 5.47 1.54 -2.99
C LEU A 36 6.33 2.08 -1.85
N ASP A 37 5.72 2.92 -1.04
CA ASP A 37 6.29 3.41 0.21
C ASP A 37 5.34 3.01 1.34
N ASP A 38 5.78 2.09 2.18
CA ASP A 38 5.05 1.66 3.39
C ASP A 38 5.60 2.31 4.67
N GLY A 39 6.55 3.23 4.51
CA GLY A 39 7.20 3.92 5.62
C GLY A 39 8.43 3.20 6.17
N SER A 40 8.69 1.95 5.78
CA SER A 40 9.79 1.16 6.34
C SER A 40 11.11 1.32 5.60
N ASN A 41 11.10 1.90 4.39
CA ASN A 41 12.29 2.09 3.57
C ASN A 41 12.50 3.57 3.27
N LYS A 42 13.76 3.96 3.11
CA LYS A 42 14.11 5.34 2.76
C LYS A 42 13.63 5.74 1.36
N LYS A 43 13.53 4.78 0.47
CA LYS A 43 13.10 5.00 -0.92
C LYS A 43 11.93 4.08 -1.23
N ARG A 44 11.07 4.51 -2.14
CA ARG A 44 10.02 3.66 -2.65
C ARG A 44 10.61 2.42 -3.30
N GLN A 45 9.96 1.28 -3.08
CA GLN A 45 10.42 0.00 -3.59
C GLN A 45 9.53 -0.46 -4.75
N PRO A 46 10.13 -0.90 -5.87
CA PRO A 46 9.35 -1.48 -6.96
C PRO A 46 8.80 -2.84 -6.57
N ILE A 47 7.69 -3.23 -7.22
CA ILE A 47 7.16 -4.58 -7.07
C ILE A 47 7.80 -5.46 -8.13
N LYS A 48 8.33 -6.60 -7.70
CA LYS A 48 8.95 -7.58 -8.58
C LYS A 48 7.93 -8.64 -8.97
N GLY A 49 7.97 -9.07 -10.23
CA GLY A 49 7.24 -10.22 -10.69
C GLY A 49 7.96 -11.52 -10.34
N GLU A 50 7.35 -12.65 -10.73
CA GLU A 50 7.90 -13.98 -10.46
C GLU A 50 9.30 -14.19 -11.07
N ASN A 51 9.58 -13.49 -12.16
CA ASN A 51 10.89 -13.57 -12.84
C ASN A 51 11.96 -12.66 -12.22
N GLY A 52 11.68 -12.00 -11.10
CA GLY A 52 12.61 -11.10 -10.43
C GLY A 52 12.76 -9.73 -11.07
N LYS A 53 12.07 -9.46 -12.16
CA LYS A 53 12.07 -8.15 -12.83
C LYS A 53 10.90 -7.30 -12.33
N ASP A 54 11.02 -5.99 -12.49
CA ASP A 54 9.94 -5.06 -12.13
C ASP A 54 8.65 -5.41 -12.87
N LEU A 55 7.56 -5.48 -12.13
CA LEU A 55 6.26 -5.77 -12.69
C LEU A 55 5.77 -4.59 -13.52
N LYS A 56 5.35 -4.86 -14.75
CA LYS A 56 4.85 -3.84 -15.68
C LYS A 56 3.36 -4.00 -15.90
N PHE A 57 2.66 -2.89 -15.97
CA PHE A 57 1.21 -2.86 -16.20
C PHE A 57 0.93 -2.20 -17.55
N THR A 58 -0.18 -2.57 -18.17
CA THR A 58 -0.60 -1.96 -19.43
C THR A 58 -1.15 -0.56 -19.25
N SER A 59 -1.65 -0.27 -18.04
CA SER A 59 -2.24 1.04 -17.73
C SER A 59 -2.28 1.25 -16.22
N LEU A 60 -2.57 2.49 -15.82
CA LEU A 60 -2.79 2.83 -14.41
C LEU A 60 -3.91 1.98 -13.81
N ILE A 61 -5.01 1.78 -14.55
CA ILE A 61 -6.14 0.99 -14.06
C ILE A 61 -5.71 -0.44 -13.75
N GLY A 62 -4.84 -1.01 -14.59
CA GLY A 62 -4.27 -2.33 -14.32
C GLY A 62 -3.51 -2.38 -13.00
N ALA A 63 -2.73 -1.34 -12.71
CA ALA A 63 -2.01 -1.23 -11.44
C ALA A 63 -2.98 -1.10 -10.25
N LEU A 64 -4.02 -0.29 -10.39
CA LEU A 64 -5.03 -0.13 -9.33
C LEU A 64 -5.76 -1.44 -9.07
N ASN A 65 -6.11 -2.18 -10.11
CA ASN A 65 -6.75 -3.49 -9.98
C ASN A 65 -5.83 -4.50 -9.30
N TYR A 66 -4.54 -4.46 -9.62
CA TYR A 66 -3.55 -5.29 -8.94
C TYR A 66 -3.52 -5.01 -7.43
N MET A 67 -3.50 -3.75 -7.05
CA MET A 67 -3.52 -3.37 -5.63
C MET A 67 -4.80 -3.85 -4.94
N SER A 68 -5.94 -3.71 -5.61
CA SER A 68 -7.22 -4.19 -5.09
C SER A 68 -7.20 -5.71 -4.87
N LEU A 69 -6.65 -6.46 -5.82
CA LEU A 69 -6.53 -7.91 -5.71
C LEU A 69 -5.67 -8.31 -4.50
N GLN A 70 -4.68 -7.51 -4.16
CA GLN A 70 -3.83 -7.74 -2.99
C GLN A 70 -4.47 -7.32 -1.67
N GLY A 71 -5.71 -6.82 -1.70
CA GLY A 71 -6.45 -6.43 -0.51
C GLY A 71 -6.34 -4.96 -0.14
N TRP A 72 -5.75 -4.15 -1.00
CA TRP A 72 -5.61 -2.71 -0.77
C TRP A 72 -6.82 -1.94 -1.26
N GLU A 73 -7.24 -0.95 -0.49
CA GLU A 73 -8.33 -0.05 -0.84
C GLU A 73 -7.76 1.35 -1.12
N LEU A 74 -8.09 1.91 -2.28
CA LEU A 74 -7.70 3.27 -2.62
C LEU A 74 -8.53 4.25 -1.79
N ILE A 75 -7.86 5.09 -1.01
CA ILE A 75 -8.54 6.04 -0.12
C ILE A 75 -8.32 7.49 -0.51
N ASP A 76 -7.22 7.81 -1.20
CA ASP A 76 -6.93 9.19 -1.58
C ASP A 76 -5.89 9.23 -2.69
N THR A 77 -5.83 10.38 -3.35
CA THR A 77 -4.78 10.71 -4.32
C THR A 77 -4.13 12.03 -3.93
N LYS A 78 -2.85 12.14 -4.20
CA LYS A 78 -2.06 13.33 -3.89
C LYS A 78 -1.30 13.77 -5.13
N SER A 79 -1.48 15.03 -5.55
CA SER A 79 -0.74 15.60 -6.66
C SER A 79 0.33 16.54 -6.13
N VAL A 80 1.54 16.37 -6.63
CA VAL A 80 2.67 17.25 -6.30
C VAL A 80 3.17 17.84 -7.61
N THR A 81 3.08 19.16 -7.73
CA THR A 81 3.56 19.89 -8.87
C THR A 81 4.83 20.63 -8.50
N GLN A 82 5.91 20.35 -9.22
CA GLN A 82 7.16 21.05 -9.09
C GLN A 82 7.37 21.88 -10.35
N GLY A 83 7.47 23.21 -10.19
CA GLY A 83 7.72 24.11 -11.29
C GLY A 83 8.98 24.91 -11.04
N GLY A 84 9.79 25.07 -12.09
CA GLY A 84 10.96 25.93 -12.07
C GLY A 84 11.04 26.73 -13.37
N THR A 85 11.31 28.03 -13.25
CA THR A 85 11.65 28.86 -14.40
C THR A 85 13.15 29.03 -14.44
N TYR A 86 13.74 28.67 -15.57
CA TYR A 86 15.17 28.83 -15.80
C TYR A 86 15.33 29.56 -17.13
N GLY A 87 15.87 30.77 -17.10
CA GLY A 87 16.16 31.54 -18.29
C GLY A 87 14.95 31.89 -19.16
N GLY A 88 13.76 32.05 -18.57
CA GLY A 88 12.54 32.34 -19.32
C GLY A 88 11.78 31.09 -19.77
N TYR A 89 12.32 29.90 -19.51
CA TYR A 89 11.66 28.65 -19.82
C TYR A 89 11.13 28.02 -18.52
N GLY A 90 9.83 27.73 -18.47
CA GLY A 90 9.20 27.04 -17.36
C GLY A 90 8.93 25.59 -17.72
N SER A 91 9.33 24.66 -16.86
CA SER A 91 8.85 23.30 -16.94
C SER A 91 8.12 22.96 -15.66
N THR A 92 6.91 22.42 -15.78
CA THR A 92 6.13 21.89 -14.66
C THR A 92 6.10 20.39 -14.77
N ASP A 93 6.50 19.74 -13.68
CA ASP A 93 6.41 18.29 -13.57
C ASP A 93 5.41 17.96 -12.47
N THR A 94 4.33 17.26 -12.83
CA THR A 94 3.28 16.88 -11.90
C THR A 94 3.38 15.39 -11.67
N LYS A 95 3.53 15.00 -10.41
CA LYS A 95 3.50 13.61 -10.00
C LYS A 95 2.24 13.35 -9.20
N VAL A 96 1.59 12.23 -9.46
CA VAL A 96 0.39 11.81 -8.74
C VAL A 96 0.73 10.56 -7.95
N TYR A 97 0.39 10.60 -6.68
CA TYR A 97 0.55 9.47 -5.76
C TYR A 97 -0.81 8.98 -5.32
N TYR A 98 -0.90 7.68 -5.12
CA TYR A 98 -2.14 7.00 -4.74
C TYR A 98 -1.95 6.41 -3.36
N ILE A 99 -2.85 6.73 -2.45
CA ILE A 99 -2.77 6.26 -1.06
C ILE A 99 -3.79 5.16 -0.87
N PHE A 100 -3.31 4.02 -0.40
CA PHE A 100 -4.11 2.82 -0.14
C PHE A 100 -4.07 2.48 1.33
N SER A 101 -5.10 1.80 1.80
CA SER A 101 -5.13 1.22 3.12
C SER A 101 -5.52 -0.24 3.04
N LYS A 102 -5.09 -1.00 4.03
CA LYS A 102 -5.41 -2.42 4.16
C LYS A 102 -5.54 -2.76 5.63
N ASP A 103 -6.48 -3.65 5.95
CA ASP A 103 -6.63 -4.16 7.30
C ASP A 103 -5.50 -5.14 7.60
N VAL A 104 -4.84 -4.92 8.72
CA VAL A 104 -3.73 -5.76 9.19
C VAL A 104 -3.90 -6.01 10.68
N THR A 105 -3.18 -6.98 11.20
CA THR A 105 -3.12 -7.23 12.65
C THR A 105 -2.26 -6.18 13.33
N ASP A 106 -2.45 -6.01 14.65
CA ASP A 106 -1.61 -5.12 15.45
C ASP A 106 -0.14 -5.49 15.33
N GLU A 107 0.16 -6.79 15.32
CA GLU A 107 1.53 -7.30 15.23
C GLU A 107 2.20 -6.92 13.90
N GLU A 108 1.48 -7.05 12.81
CA GLU A 108 1.98 -6.64 11.48
C GLU A 108 2.25 -5.14 11.44
N LEU A 109 1.31 -4.36 11.95
CA LEU A 109 1.46 -2.90 11.96
C LEU A 109 2.63 -2.47 12.82
N GLU A 110 2.78 -3.04 14.03
CA GLU A 110 3.89 -2.74 14.92
C GLU A 110 5.24 -3.05 14.26
N SER A 111 5.34 -4.17 13.56
CA SER A 111 6.56 -4.57 12.89
C SER A 111 6.97 -3.54 11.82
N ILE A 112 6.00 -3.08 11.04
CA ILE A 112 6.25 -2.09 9.98
C ILE A 112 6.61 -0.74 10.59
N VAL A 113 5.89 -0.32 11.64
CA VAL A 113 6.13 0.96 12.32
C VAL A 113 7.52 1.00 12.95
N LYS A 114 7.98 -0.10 13.54
CA LYS A 114 9.33 -0.16 14.10
C LYS A 114 10.41 0.13 13.06
N ASN A 115 10.20 -0.31 11.83
CA ASN A 115 11.16 -0.08 10.75
C ASN A 115 11.04 1.31 10.14
N SER A 116 10.03 2.09 10.54
CA SER A 116 9.82 3.45 10.03
C SER A 116 10.47 4.54 10.87
N TYR A 117 10.98 4.19 12.06
CA TYR A 117 11.64 5.16 12.92
C TYR A 117 13.08 5.39 12.47
N LYS A 118 13.48 6.64 12.52
CA LYS A 118 14.90 7.03 12.39
C LYS A 118 15.46 7.22 13.80
N GLU A 119 16.33 6.35 14.17
CA GLU A 119 17.07 6.48 15.41
C GLU A 119 18.46 7.07 15.19
#